data_64e8af08c372f9c46b9fd98a7fb8771b
#
_entry.id   64e8af08c372f9c46b9fd98a7fb8771b
#
_cell.length_a   1.000
_cell.length_b   1.000
_cell.length_c   1.000
_cell.angle_alpha   90.00
_cell.angle_beta   90.00
_cell.angle_gamma   90.00
#
_symmetry.space_group_name_H-M   'P 1'
#
loop_
_entity.id
_entity.type
_entity.pdbx_description
1 polymer ?
#
loop_
_entity_poly.entity_id
_entity_poly.type
_entity_poly.pdbx_seq_one_letter_code
_entity_poly.pdbx_strand_id
1 'polypeptide(L)'
;TATVNFNNVLKRGSLEVTKTSEDGLVEGMTFHLYGTSLSGQPVDEYAVTDSSGVARFENVLIGTGYVLEEVDTPIRYVVPDSQTATIEWNEVTHKSVNNVLKKFRVTVTKSDVETGAPQGDGSLAGAVYGLYKGDTLIDSFTTDENGQFTTGYYVCDSDWTIREISPSEGYLLDSTIHKVGAEPELYEIELNDTANDVTEQVIKGDIAIIKHTDDGETQIETPESGAEFQVFLK
;
A
#
# COMPACT_ATOMS: atom_id res chain seq x y z
N THR A 1 -32.79 1.01 70.42
CA THR A 1 -32.39 1.72 69.17
C THR A 1 -32.80 0.84 67.99
N ALA A 2 -33.71 1.32 67.14
CA ALA A 2 -34.03 0.66 65.87
C ALA A 2 -33.04 1.12 64.81
N THR A 3 -32.38 0.25 64.09
CA THR A 3 -31.51 0.58 62.96
C THR A 3 -32.30 0.29 61.68
N VAL A 4 -32.37 1.29 60.79
CA VAL A 4 -32.99 1.17 59.50
C VAL A 4 -31.86 1.29 58.43
N ASN A 5 -31.72 0.31 57.57
CA ASN A 5 -30.76 0.28 56.49
C ASN A 5 -31.45 0.65 55.18
N PHE A 6 -30.88 1.61 54.45
CA PHE A 6 -31.32 2.01 53.11
C PHE A 6 -30.21 1.59 52.10
N ASN A 7 -30.60 0.89 51.06
CA ASN A 7 -29.71 0.55 49.95
C ASN A 7 -30.08 1.40 48.74
N ASN A 8 -29.10 2.16 48.23
CA ASN A 8 -29.20 2.88 46.97
C ASN A 8 -28.62 2.06 45.85
N VAL A 9 -29.33 2.01 44.72
CA VAL A 9 -28.86 1.35 43.49
C VAL A 9 -28.35 2.44 42.55
N LEU A 10 -27.13 2.24 42.01
CA LEU A 10 -26.55 3.14 41.03
C LEU A 10 -27.33 3.09 39.72
N LYS A 11 -27.56 4.24 39.13
CA LYS A 11 -28.21 4.36 37.82
C LYS A 11 -27.33 3.86 36.71
N ARG A 12 -27.95 3.18 35.75
CA ARG A 12 -27.26 2.55 34.61
C ARG A 12 -28.03 2.83 33.31
N GLY A 13 -27.31 2.80 32.19
CA GLY A 13 -27.81 2.83 30.83
C GLY A 13 -27.03 1.82 29.96
N SER A 14 -27.16 2.00 28.68
CA SER A 14 -26.48 1.12 27.68
C SER A 14 -25.85 1.94 26.58
N LEU A 15 -24.87 1.35 25.90
CA LEU A 15 -24.28 1.90 24.68
C LEU A 15 -24.33 0.83 23.58
N GLU A 16 -24.77 1.22 22.40
CA GLU A 16 -24.75 0.41 21.19
C GLU A 16 -23.86 1.05 20.14
N VAL A 17 -22.90 0.29 19.62
CA VAL A 17 -21.98 0.71 18.56
C VAL A 17 -22.36 0.00 17.28
N THR A 18 -22.70 0.75 16.24
CA THR A 18 -22.91 0.24 14.89
C THR A 18 -21.61 0.35 14.08
N LYS A 19 -21.10 -0.78 13.64
CA LYS A 19 -19.88 -0.92 12.85
C LYS A 19 -20.21 -0.99 11.37
N THR A 20 -19.47 -0.23 10.55
CA THR A 20 -19.42 -0.36 9.11
C THR A 20 -17.98 -0.49 8.64
N SER A 21 -17.73 -1.00 7.43
CA SER A 21 -16.42 -1.09 6.81
C SER A 21 -16.51 -1.03 5.30
N GLU A 22 -15.46 -0.58 4.63
CA GLU A 22 -15.42 -0.51 3.17
C GLU A 22 -15.52 -1.88 2.49
N ASP A 23 -15.04 -2.94 3.12
CA ASP A 23 -15.09 -4.31 2.60
C ASP A 23 -16.32 -5.09 3.06
N GLY A 24 -17.20 -4.47 3.85
CA GLY A 24 -18.43 -5.07 4.36
C GLY A 24 -18.25 -6.06 5.50
N LEU A 25 -17.02 -6.28 5.98
CA LEU A 25 -16.75 -7.17 7.12
C LEU A 25 -16.91 -6.41 8.42
N VAL A 26 -17.91 -6.77 9.22
CA VAL A 26 -18.32 -6.01 10.42
C VAL A 26 -18.38 -6.84 11.70
N GLU A 27 -18.35 -8.17 11.60
CA GLU A 27 -18.40 -9.09 12.73
C GLU A 27 -17.03 -9.26 13.40
N GLY A 28 -17.02 -9.41 14.71
CA GLY A 28 -15.82 -9.74 15.49
C GLY A 28 -14.91 -8.55 15.79
N MET A 29 -15.37 -7.32 15.59
CA MET A 29 -14.60 -6.11 15.96
C MET A 29 -14.80 -5.80 17.44
N THR A 30 -13.70 -5.58 18.16
CA THR A 30 -13.70 -5.35 19.60
C THR A 30 -13.69 -3.86 19.90
N PHE A 31 -14.60 -3.43 20.77
CA PHE A 31 -14.67 -2.08 21.30
C PHE A 31 -14.38 -2.05 22.80
N HIS A 32 -13.67 -1.02 23.23
CA HIS A 32 -13.33 -0.74 24.61
C HIS A 32 -14.04 0.55 25.03
N LEU A 33 -14.80 0.50 26.12
CA LEU A 33 -15.45 1.64 26.76
C LEU A 33 -14.85 1.83 28.15
N TYR A 34 -14.26 2.99 28.41
CA TYR A 34 -13.63 3.24 29.70
C TYR A 34 -13.75 4.68 30.17
N GLY A 35 -13.62 4.86 31.47
CA GLY A 35 -13.66 6.16 32.11
C GLY A 35 -14.15 6.09 33.55
N THR A 36 -14.60 7.23 34.10
CA THR A 36 -15.11 7.33 35.46
C THR A 36 -16.58 7.72 35.43
N SER A 37 -17.42 6.93 36.10
CA SER A 37 -18.85 7.17 36.21
C SER A 37 -19.18 8.42 37.06
N LEU A 38 -20.42 8.88 36.98
CA LEU A 38 -20.91 9.98 37.83
C LEU A 38 -20.80 9.67 39.33
N SER A 39 -20.86 8.40 39.72
CA SER A 39 -20.66 7.95 41.11
C SER A 39 -19.19 7.82 41.52
N GLY A 40 -18.23 8.17 40.64
CA GLY A 40 -16.79 8.04 40.89
C GLY A 40 -16.22 6.61 40.73
N GLN A 41 -17.03 5.66 40.27
CA GLN A 41 -16.58 4.28 40.03
C GLN A 41 -15.98 4.20 38.63
N PRO A 42 -14.88 3.40 38.47
CA PRO A 42 -14.29 3.16 37.14
C PRO A 42 -15.25 2.30 36.29
N VAL A 43 -15.25 2.54 34.99
CA VAL A 43 -15.84 1.71 33.95
C VAL A 43 -14.71 1.31 33.02
N ASP A 44 -14.61 0.03 32.73
CA ASP A 44 -13.58 -0.59 31.89
C ASP A 44 -14.18 -1.86 31.28
N GLU A 45 -14.87 -1.71 30.15
CA GLU A 45 -15.69 -2.76 29.55
C GLU A 45 -15.35 -2.97 28.08
N TYR A 46 -15.53 -4.21 27.61
CA TYR A 46 -15.30 -4.59 26.21
C TYR A 46 -16.56 -5.21 25.63
N ALA A 47 -16.78 -4.96 24.34
CA ALA A 47 -17.87 -5.56 23.58
C ALA A 47 -17.38 -5.88 22.17
N VAL A 48 -17.92 -6.96 21.59
CA VAL A 48 -17.57 -7.45 20.25
C VAL A 48 -18.78 -7.35 19.35
N THR A 49 -18.57 -6.93 18.10
CA THR A 49 -19.66 -6.82 17.12
C THR A 49 -20.18 -8.19 16.71
N ASP A 50 -21.49 -8.30 16.63
CA ASP A 50 -22.21 -9.45 16.08
C ASP A 50 -22.19 -9.46 14.53
N SER A 51 -22.86 -10.43 13.92
CA SER A 51 -22.95 -10.57 12.45
C SER A 51 -23.65 -9.39 11.75
N SER A 52 -24.40 -8.59 12.48
CA SER A 52 -25.02 -7.35 11.97
C SER A 52 -24.14 -6.12 12.20
N GLY A 53 -22.95 -6.29 12.79
CA GLY A 53 -22.01 -5.22 13.07
C GLY A 53 -22.35 -4.40 14.32
N VAL A 54 -23.08 -4.96 15.27
CA VAL A 54 -23.48 -4.24 16.47
C VAL A 54 -22.76 -4.80 17.71
N ALA A 55 -22.07 -3.91 18.44
CA ALA A 55 -21.52 -4.21 19.76
C ALA A 55 -22.35 -3.51 20.82
N ARG A 56 -22.65 -4.21 21.94
CA ARG A 56 -23.50 -3.72 23.02
C ARG A 56 -22.78 -3.75 24.37
N PHE A 57 -22.79 -2.60 25.04
CA PHE A 57 -22.41 -2.44 26.43
C PHE A 57 -23.69 -2.25 27.23
N GLU A 58 -24.01 -3.21 28.07
CA GLU A 58 -25.23 -3.23 28.86
C GLU A 58 -24.97 -2.95 30.35
N ASN A 59 -25.92 -2.34 31.02
CA ASN A 59 -25.81 -2.04 32.45
C ASN A 59 -24.60 -1.18 32.85
N VAL A 60 -24.19 -0.28 31.99
CA VAL A 60 -23.09 0.66 32.22
C VAL A 60 -23.51 1.73 33.20
N LEU A 61 -22.68 2.09 34.17
CA LEU A 61 -22.93 3.22 35.07
C LEU A 61 -23.08 4.53 34.33
N ILE A 62 -24.02 5.36 34.71
CA ILE A 62 -24.21 6.68 34.07
C ILE A 62 -23.00 7.57 34.28
N GLY A 63 -22.69 8.36 33.28
CA GLY A 63 -21.54 9.28 33.28
C GLY A 63 -21.36 10.00 31.96
N THR A 64 -20.47 10.98 31.95
CA THR A 64 -20.10 11.74 30.77
C THR A 64 -18.59 11.58 30.50
N GLY A 65 -18.19 11.74 29.24
CA GLY A 65 -16.77 11.74 28.91
C GLY A 65 -16.11 10.36 28.95
N TYR A 66 -16.89 9.29 28.85
CA TYR A 66 -16.33 7.97 28.57
C TYR A 66 -15.60 7.99 27.23
N VAL A 67 -14.50 7.25 27.12
CA VAL A 67 -13.80 7.01 25.87
C VAL A 67 -14.30 5.70 25.28
N LEU A 68 -14.67 5.73 24.01
CA LEU A 68 -14.97 4.57 23.18
C LEU A 68 -13.92 4.45 22.09
N GLU A 69 -13.26 3.34 21.98
CA GLU A 69 -12.26 3.06 20.95
C GLU A 69 -12.40 1.65 20.39
N GLU A 70 -12.03 1.46 19.13
CA GLU A 70 -11.85 0.13 18.56
C GLU A 70 -10.45 -0.35 18.93
N VAL A 71 -10.35 -1.56 19.45
CA VAL A 71 -9.07 -2.20 19.83
C VAL A 71 -8.82 -3.41 18.94
N ASP A 72 -7.53 -3.77 18.77
CA ASP A 72 -7.12 -4.88 17.90
C ASP A 72 -7.67 -4.75 16.48
N THR A 73 -7.76 -3.51 15.97
CA THR A 73 -8.20 -3.23 14.61
C THR A 73 -7.39 -4.05 13.61
N PRO A 74 -8.02 -4.83 12.70
CA PRO A 74 -7.31 -5.60 11.69
C PRO A 74 -6.39 -4.71 10.86
N ILE A 75 -5.16 -5.18 10.61
CA ILE A 75 -4.06 -4.38 10.05
C ILE A 75 -4.38 -3.76 8.68
N ARG A 76 -5.32 -4.33 7.92
CA ARG A 76 -5.77 -3.79 6.65
C ARG A 76 -6.54 -2.47 6.75
N TYR A 77 -7.05 -2.12 7.93
CA TYR A 77 -7.78 -0.88 8.18
C TYR A 77 -6.91 0.18 8.83
N VAL A 78 -7.28 1.43 8.61
CA VAL A 78 -6.84 2.55 9.43
C VAL A 78 -7.51 2.42 10.80
N VAL A 79 -6.73 2.59 11.87
CA VAL A 79 -7.30 2.59 13.22
C VAL A 79 -8.23 3.80 13.36
N PRO A 80 -9.53 3.61 13.67
CA PRO A 80 -10.46 4.72 13.82
C PRO A 80 -10.11 5.59 15.04
N ASP A 81 -10.42 6.88 14.94
CA ASP A 81 -10.28 7.78 16.07
C ASP A 81 -11.22 7.35 17.21
N SER A 82 -10.77 7.53 18.46
CA SER A 82 -11.59 7.35 19.64
C SER A 82 -12.71 8.41 19.69
N GLN A 83 -13.85 8.04 20.28
CA GLN A 83 -14.98 8.91 20.47
C GLN A 83 -15.28 9.09 21.96
N THR A 84 -15.89 10.22 22.33
CA THR A 84 -16.47 10.37 23.67
C THR A 84 -17.90 9.86 23.68
N ALA A 85 -18.32 9.26 24.81
CA ALA A 85 -19.67 8.80 25.02
C ALA A 85 -20.24 9.29 26.37
N THR A 86 -21.54 9.54 26.38
CA THR A 86 -22.32 9.83 27.58
C THR A 86 -23.34 8.71 27.76
N ILE A 87 -23.42 8.16 28.96
CA ILE A 87 -24.38 7.13 29.33
C ILE A 87 -25.41 7.77 30.25
N GLU A 88 -26.67 7.74 29.84
CA GLU A 88 -27.81 8.29 30.59
C GLU A 88 -28.66 7.17 31.21
N TRP A 89 -29.41 7.51 32.24
CA TRP A 89 -30.19 6.52 32.98
C TRP A 89 -31.32 5.93 32.16
N ASN A 90 -31.33 4.61 32.05
CA ASN A 90 -32.36 3.84 31.34
C ASN A 90 -32.49 4.18 29.84
N GLU A 91 -31.44 4.73 29.27
CA GLU A 91 -31.34 5.08 27.85
C GLU A 91 -30.28 4.21 27.13
N VAL A 92 -30.41 4.11 25.82
CA VAL A 92 -29.42 3.52 24.93
C VAL A 92 -28.72 4.62 24.15
N THR A 93 -27.44 4.82 24.39
CA THR A 93 -26.61 5.73 23.61
C THR A 93 -26.16 5.02 22.34
N HIS A 94 -26.28 5.65 21.18
CA HIS A 94 -25.85 5.10 19.90
C HIS A 94 -24.58 5.79 19.40
N LYS A 95 -23.61 5.00 18.94
CA LYS A 95 -22.37 5.41 18.28
C LYS A 95 -22.19 4.65 16.98
N SER A 96 -21.48 5.24 16.03
CA SER A 96 -21.13 4.62 14.75
C SER A 96 -19.63 4.72 14.51
N VAL A 97 -19.02 3.63 14.04
CA VAL A 97 -17.61 3.57 13.70
C VAL A 97 -17.47 2.91 12.33
N ASN A 98 -16.74 3.55 11.42
CA ASN A 98 -16.46 3.03 10.10
C ASN A 98 -14.97 2.70 9.94
N ASN A 99 -14.64 1.53 9.38
CA ASN A 99 -13.28 1.18 9.03
C ASN A 99 -13.03 1.44 7.55
N VAL A 100 -11.99 2.22 7.25
CA VAL A 100 -11.49 2.44 5.91
C VAL A 100 -10.27 1.57 5.65
N LEU A 101 -10.16 1.03 4.43
CA LEU A 101 -9.03 0.23 4.02
C LEU A 101 -7.81 1.11 3.73
N LYS A 102 -6.63 0.64 4.10
CA LYS A 102 -5.37 1.23 3.66
C LYS A 102 -5.17 0.95 2.18
N LYS A 103 -4.78 1.96 1.42
CA LYS A 103 -4.56 1.91 -0.02
C LYS A 103 -3.20 2.46 -0.36
N PHE A 104 -2.64 2.00 -1.46
CA PHE A 104 -1.37 2.46 -2.01
C PHE A 104 -1.53 2.86 -3.48
N ARG A 105 -0.67 3.74 -3.94
CA ARG A 105 -0.31 3.88 -5.35
C ARG A 105 1.21 3.85 -5.48
N VAL A 106 1.71 3.37 -6.61
CA VAL A 106 3.14 3.29 -6.85
C VAL A 106 3.53 4.16 -8.05
N THR A 107 4.61 4.92 -7.89
CA THR A 107 5.33 5.54 -8.98
C THR A 107 6.54 4.67 -9.33
N VAL A 108 6.62 4.22 -10.57
CA VAL A 108 7.75 3.45 -11.08
C VAL A 108 8.61 4.35 -11.94
N THR A 109 9.92 4.34 -11.71
CA THR A 109 10.91 5.06 -12.50
C THR A 109 11.88 4.07 -13.09
N LYS A 110 11.88 3.99 -14.43
CA LYS A 110 12.80 3.19 -15.22
C LYS A 110 14.04 4.01 -15.55
N SER A 111 15.22 3.41 -15.43
CA SER A 111 16.50 4.01 -15.83
C SER A 111 17.41 3.01 -16.52
N ASP A 112 18.40 3.50 -17.26
CA ASP A 112 19.48 2.67 -17.80
C ASP A 112 20.41 2.22 -16.68
N VAL A 113 20.75 0.93 -16.64
CA VAL A 113 21.56 0.35 -15.55
C VAL A 113 23.00 0.88 -15.51
N GLU A 114 23.53 1.36 -16.63
CA GLU A 114 24.93 1.79 -16.74
C GLU A 114 25.09 3.30 -16.55
N THR A 115 24.17 4.09 -17.12
CA THR A 115 24.30 5.54 -17.21
C THR A 115 23.23 6.29 -16.46
N GLY A 116 22.14 5.63 -16.09
CA GLY A 116 20.93 6.26 -15.53
C GLY A 116 20.08 7.00 -16.58
N ALA A 117 20.60 7.27 -17.75
CA ALA A 117 19.96 7.99 -18.85
C ALA A 117 19.94 7.14 -20.13
N PRO A 118 19.05 7.42 -21.11
CA PRO A 118 18.98 6.66 -22.35
C PRO A 118 20.30 6.68 -23.10
N GLN A 119 20.68 5.53 -23.70
CA GLN A 119 21.88 5.41 -24.51
C GLN A 119 21.55 5.26 -25.99
N GLY A 120 22.33 5.94 -26.86
CA GLY A 120 22.15 5.89 -28.31
C GLY A 120 20.74 6.30 -28.73
N ASP A 121 20.09 5.46 -29.54
CA ASP A 121 18.70 5.64 -29.99
C ASP A 121 17.69 4.99 -29.04
N GLY A 122 18.14 4.50 -27.88
CA GLY A 122 17.27 3.91 -26.86
C GLY A 122 16.34 4.94 -26.22
N SER A 123 15.14 4.53 -25.83
CA SER A 123 14.15 5.36 -25.17
C SER A 123 13.73 4.76 -23.84
N LEU A 124 13.53 5.60 -22.82
CA LEU A 124 12.89 5.17 -21.55
C LEU A 124 11.39 5.16 -21.65
N ALA A 125 10.82 5.89 -22.65
CA ALA A 125 9.38 5.90 -22.92
C ALA A 125 8.94 4.63 -23.66
N GLY A 126 7.69 4.22 -23.42
CA GLY A 126 7.04 3.15 -24.16
C GLY A 126 7.23 1.75 -23.59
N ALA A 127 7.97 1.57 -22.50
CA ALA A 127 7.97 0.31 -21.77
C ALA A 127 6.60 0.07 -21.13
N VAL A 128 6.08 -1.15 -21.23
CA VAL A 128 4.80 -1.55 -20.66
C VAL A 128 5.03 -2.42 -19.43
N TYR A 129 4.49 -2.00 -18.32
CA TYR A 129 4.53 -2.70 -17.05
C TYR A 129 3.14 -3.15 -16.62
N GLY A 130 3.05 -4.35 -16.05
CA GLY A 130 1.84 -4.85 -15.42
C GLY A 130 1.92 -4.72 -13.90
N LEU A 131 0.82 -4.29 -13.29
CA LEU A 131 0.57 -4.41 -11.86
C LEU A 131 -0.16 -5.72 -11.61
N TYR A 132 0.47 -6.60 -10.83
CA TYR A 132 -0.06 -7.94 -10.55
C TYR A 132 -0.42 -8.07 -9.07
N LYS A 133 -1.52 -8.80 -8.81
CA LYS A 133 -1.86 -9.33 -7.49
C LYS A 133 -1.70 -10.85 -7.54
N GLY A 134 -0.68 -11.37 -6.86
CA GLY A 134 -0.22 -12.73 -7.09
C GLY A 134 0.19 -12.91 -8.55
N ASP A 135 -0.43 -13.85 -9.25
CA ASP A 135 -0.19 -14.10 -10.69
C ASP A 135 -1.23 -13.45 -11.62
N THR A 136 -2.17 -12.68 -11.05
CA THR A 136 -3.23 -12.04 -11.82
C THR A 136 -2.83 -10.63 -12.22
N LEU A 137 -2.84 -10.34 -13.52
CA LEU A 137 -2.69 -8.98 -14.04
C LEU A 137 -3.94 -8.16 -13.68
N ILE A 138 -3.73 -7.08 -12.93
CA ILE A 138 -4.81 -6.19 -12.51
C ILE A 138 -4.92 -5.00 -13.46
N ASP A 139 -3.77 -4.40 -13.82
CA ASP A 139 -3.72 -3.25 -14.71
C ASP A 139 -2.37 -3.18 -15.44
N SER A 140 -2.27 -2.36 -16.49
CA SER A 140 -1.04 -2.13 -17.22
C SER A 140 -0.79 -0.65 -17.46
N PHE A 141 0.49 -0.26 -17.48
CA PHE A 141 0.95 1.12 -17.57
C PHE A 141 2.09 1.24 -18.56
N THR A 142 2.18 2.37 -19.22
CA THR A 142 3.27 2.67 -20.16
C THR A 142 4.11 3.81 -19.60
N THR A 143 5.43 3.67 -19.65
CA THR A 143 6.37 4.72 -19.21
C THR A 143 6.30 5.94 -20.14
N ASP A 144 6.37 7.12 -19.55
CA ASP A 144 6.49 8.40 -20.22
C ASP A 144 7.93 8.71 -20.69
N GLU A 145 8.17 9.91 -21.18
CA GLU A 145 9.49 10.36 -21.66
C GLU A 145 10.57 10.36 -20.56
N ASN A 146 10.17 10.44 -19.29
CA ASN A 146 11.07 10.36 -18.14
C ASN A 146 11.26 8.91 -17.64
N GLY A 147 10.71 7.93 -18.33
CA GLY A 147 10.72 6.54 -17.89
C GLY A 147 9.77 6.24 -16.73
N GLN A 148 8.75 7.08 -16.49
CA GLN A 148 7.88 7.01 -15.33
C GLN A 148 6.44 6.67 -15.67
N PHE A 149 5.77 6.02 -14.74
CA PHE A 149 4.31 5.98 -14.62
C PHE A 149 3.89 5.96 -13.15
N THR A 150 2.66 6.37 -12.89
CA THR A 150 2.04 6.29 -11.55
C THR A 150 0.70 5.58 -11.67
N THR A 151 0.45 4.63 -10.79
CA THR A 151 -0.80 3.86 -10.75
C THR A 151 -1.95 4.66 -10.13
N GLY A 152 -3.18 4.14 -10.18
CA GLY A 152 -4.25 4.51 -9.26
C GLY A 152 -4.02 3.94 -7.86
N TYR A 153 -4.98 4.17 -6.95
CA TYR A 153 -4.98 3.57 -5.62
C TYR A 153 -5.60 2.18 -5.64
N TYR A 154 -4.94 1.23 -4.96
CA TYR A 154 -5.38 -0.15 -4.75
C TYR A 154 -5.29 -0.49 -3.28
N VAL A 155 -6.08 -1.46 -2.81
CA VAL A 155 -6.06 -1.92 -1.42
C VAL A 155 -4.70 -2.57 -1.11
N CYS A 156 -4.09 -2.17 0.00
CA CYS A 156 -2.82 -2.74 0.46
C CYS A 156 -2.92 -4.25 0.70
N ASP A 157 -1.91 -4.98 0.26
CA ASP A 157 -1.71 -6.40 0.50
C ASP A 157 -0.24 -6.76 0.25
N SER A 158 0.18 -7.96 0.66
CA SER A 158 1.56 -8.44 0.56
C SER A 158 1.95 -9.04 -0.80
N ASP A 159 0.99 -9.29 -1.70
CA ASP A 159 1.18 -10.02 -2.95
C ASP A 159 1.17 -9.14 -4.21
N TRP A 160 1.34 -7.82 -4.05
CA TRP A 160 1.46 -6.89 -5.17
C TRP A 160 2.87 -6.87 -5.76
N THR A 161 2.96 -6.98 -7.10
CA THR A 161 4.21 -6.90 -7.85
C THR A 161 4.06 -6.08 -9.12
N ILE A 162 5.19 -5.50 -9.57
CA ILE A 162 5.34 -4.88 -10.89
C ILE A 162 6.23 -5.79 -11.75
N ARG A 163 5.83 -6.03 -12.99
CA ARG A 163 6.57 -6.82 -13.97
C ARG A 163 6.55 -6.13 -15.32
N GLU A 164 7.68 -6.07 -15.99
CA GLU A 164 7.71 -5.58 -17.36
C GLU A 164 7.05 -6.59 -18.30
N ILE A 165 6.14 -6.11 -19.15
CA ILE A 165 5.45 -6.91 -20.17
C ILE A 165 6.12 -6.75 -21.53
N SER A 166 6.56 -5.53 -21.84
CA SER A 166 7.21 -5.18 -23.09
C SER A 166 8.25 -4.09 -22.83
N PRO A 167 9.50 -4.27 -23.28
CA PRO A 167 10.54 -3.28 -23.10
C PRO A 167 10.29 -2.05 -23.99
N SER A 168 10.93 -0.95 -23.65
CA SER A 168 11.03 0.21 -24.53
C SER A 168 12.05 0.00 -25.64
N GLU A 169 12.00 0.86 -26.64
CA GLU A 169 12.91 0.77 -27.79
C GLU A 169 14.37 0.82 -27.36
N GLY A 170 15.16 -0.13 -27.87
CA GLY A 170 16.59 -0.23 -27.61
C GLY A 170 16.98 -0.94 -26.30
N TYR A 171 16.01 -1.40 -25.51
CA TYR A 171 16.25 -2.09 -24.24
C TYR A 171 15.84 -3.57 -24.27
N LEU A 172 16.50 -4.37 -23.43
CA LEU A 172 16.15 -5.77 -23.20
C LEU A 172 14.98 -5.84 -22.21
N LEU A 173 14.14 -6.87 -22.37
CA LEU A 173 13.06 -7.14 -21.41
C LEU A 173 13.66 -7.47 -20.03
N ASP A 174 13.24 -6.77 -19.00
CA ASP A 174 13.51 -7.13 -17.62
C ASP A 174 12.50 -8.19 -17.15
N SER A 175 12.99 -9.41 -16.88
CA SER A 175 12.17 -10.50 -16.37
C SER A 175 12.03 -10.50 -14.85
N THR A 176 12.58 -9.51 -14.15
CA THR A 176 12.55 -9.39 -12.70
C THR A 176 11.12 -9.10 -12.20
N ILE A 177 10.75 -9.77 -11.13
CA ILE A 177 9.51 -9.49 -10.42
C ILE A 177 9.83 -8.54 -9.26
N HIS A 178 9.33 -7.30 -9.37
CA HIS A 178 9.57 -6.26 -8.38
C HIS A 178 8.43 -6.22 -7.36
N LYS A 179 8.73 -6.31 -6.06
CA LYS A 179 7.75 -6.05 -5.00
C LYS A 179 7.42 -4.57 -4.94
N VAL A 180 6.16 -4.25 -4.68
CA VAL A 180 5.69 -2.86 -4.68
C VAL A 180 5.91 -2.14 -3.35
N GLY A 181 6.01 -2.86 -2.22
CA GLY A 181 6.00 -2.25 -0.90
C GLY A 181 4.60 -1.74 -0.53
N ALA A 182 3.61 -2.61 -0.71
CA ALA A 182 2.18 -2.34 -0.50
C ALA A 182 1.60 -3.11 0.71
N GLU A 183 2.45 -3.65 1.55
CA GLU A 183 2.04 -4.36 2.76
C GLU A 183 1.35 -3.40 3.73
N PRO A 184 0.15 -3.73 4.26
CA PRO A 184 -0.62 -2.82 5.12
C PRO A 184 0.11 -2.46 6.42
N GLU A 185 1.06 -3.29 6.88
CA GLU A 185 1.90 -3.04 8.06
C GLU A 185 2.82 -1.83 7.91
N LEU A 186 3.10 -1.40 6.67
CA LEU A 186 3.95 -0.26 6.39
C LEU A 186 3.24 1.09 6.57
N TYR A 187 1.92 1.09 6.72
CA TYR A 187 1.11 2.29 6.64
C TYR A 187 0.14 2.41 7.81
N GLU A 188 -0.20 3.66 8.15
CA GLU A 188 -1.17 4.00 9.20
C GLU A 188 -2.38 4.77 8.67
N ILE A 189 -2.27 5.36 7.47
CA ILE A 189 -3.30 6.21 6.87
C ILE A 189 -3.96 5.54 5.66
N GLU A 190 -5.06 6.11 5.19
CA GLU A 190 -5.85 5.56 4.09
C GLU A 190 -5.11 5.56 2.75
N LEU A 191 -4.54 6.69 2.33
CA LEU A 191 -3.91 6.85 1.02
C LEU A 191 -2.40 7.01 1.16
N ASN A 192 -1.64 6.09 0.55
CA ASN A 192 -0.21 6.00 0.68
C ASN A 192 0.47 5.98 -0.68
N ASP A 193 1.58 6.71 -0.80
CA ASP A 193 2.41 6.74 -1.99
C ASP A 193 3.69 5.94 -1.75
N THR A 194 4.04 5.08 -2.71
CA THR A 194 5.31 4.36 -2.72
C THR A 194 6.00 4.52 -4.07
N ALA A 195 7.28 4.22 -4.14
CA ALA A 195 8.08 4.35 -5.35
C ALA A 195 8.95 3.09 -5.56
N ASN A 196 9.07 2.70 -6.82
CA ASN A 196 9.98 1.64 -7.24
C ASN A 196 10.88 2.16 -8.36
N ASP A 197 12.18 2.07 -8.14
CA ASP A 197 13.19 2.32 -9.16
C ASP A 197 13.59 1.00 -9.81
N VAL A 198 13.47 0.93 -11.14
CA VAL A 198 13.84 -0.24 -11.94
C VAL A 198 14.95 0.14 -12.91
N THR A 199 15.86 -0.79 -13.18
CA THR A 199 16.97 -0.57 -14.12
C THR A 199 16.92 -1.59 -15.23
N GLU A 200 17.26 -1.16 -16.44
CA GLU A 200 17.25 -2.01 -17.61
C GLU A 200 18.54 -1.88 -18.42
N GLN A 201 18.85 -2.94 -19.13
CA GLN A 201 20.04 -3.05 -19.95
C GLN A 201 19.74 -2.67 -21.40
N VAL A 202 20.47 -1.69 -21.93
CA VAL A 202 20.44 -1.36 -23.37
C VAL A 202 20.93 -2.54 -24.20
N ILE A 203 20.31 -2.75 -25.36
CA ILE A 203 20.75 -3.75 -26.34
C ILE A 203 22.11 -3.32 -26.94
N LYS A 204 23.08 -4.20 -26.86
CA LYS A 204 24.42 -3.97 -27.44
C LYS A 204 24.71 -4.99 -28.54
N GLY A 205 25.44 -4.54 -29.54
CA GLY A 205 25.97 -5.39 -30.61
C GLY A 205 27.47 -5.15 -30.77
N ASP A 206 28.12 -6.13 -31.32
CA ASP A 206 29.56 -6.08 -31.69
C ASP A 206 29.68 -5.80 -33.17
N ILE A 207 30.72 -5.00 -33.56
CA ILE A 207 31.09 -4.77 -34.92
C ILE A 207 32.48 -5.38 -35.12
N ALA A 208 32.58 -6.32 -36.03
CA ALA A 208 33.87 -6.86 -36.50
C ALA A 208 34.21 -6.23 -37.85
N ILE A 209 35.36 -5.60 -37.93
CA ILE A 209 35.91 -5.04 -39.19
C ILE A 209 37.10 -5.87 -39.63
N ILE A 210 37.00 -6.45 -40.82
CA ILE A 210 38.07 -7.19 -41.45
C ILE A 210 38.59 -6.35 -42.60
N LYS A 211 39.85 -5.93 -42.51
CA LYS A 211 40.52 -5.22 -43.57
C LYS A 211 41.28 -6.21 -44.49
N HIS A 212 41.08 -6.04 -45.77
CA HIS A 212 41.79 -6.82 -46.78
C HIS A 212 42.58 -5.89 -47.72
N THR A 213 43.64 -6.39 -48.32
CA THR A 213 44.26 -5.76 -49.46
C THR A 213 43.45 -6.05 -50.73
N ASP A 214 43.72 -5.32 -51.80
CA ASP A 214 42.98 -5.40 -53.06
C ASP A 214 43.01 -6.80 -53.70
N ASP A 215 44.12 -7.51 -53.53
CA ASP A 215 44.31 -8.90 -53.99
C ASP A 215 43.93 -9.95 -52.94
N GLY A 216 43.49 -9.53 -51.76
CA GLY A 216 43.16 -10.43 -50.64
C GLY A 216 44.34 -10.95 -49.85
N GLU A 217 45.58 -10.50 -50.17
CA GLU A 217 46.80 -10.89 -49.49
C GLU A 217 47.50 -9.67 -48.90
N THR A 218 48.28 -9.87 -47.80
CA THR A 218 49.03 -8.79 -47.15
C THR A 218 50.33 -8.55 -48.00
N GLN A 219 50.53 -7.31 -48.46
CA GLN A 219 51.70 -6.87 -49.16
C GLN A 219 52.73 -6.25 -48.21
N ILE A 220 54.05 -6.39 -48.57
CA ILE A 220 55.16 -6.00 -47.69
C ILE A 220 55.12 -4.48 -47.36
N GLU A 221 54.67 -3.64 -48.25
CA GLU A 221 54.66 -2.17 -48.09
C GLU A 221 53.25 -1.59 -47.72
N THR A 222 52.22 -2.43 -47.60
CA THR A 222 50.86 -2.04 -47.26
C THR A 222 50.27 -2.93 -46.17
N PRO A 223 50.80 -2.83 -44.94
CA PRO A 223 50.36 -3.73 -43.87
C PRO A 223 48.89 -3.47 -43.52
N GLU A 224 48.17 -4.54 -43.24
CA GLU A 224 46.79 -4.49 -42.77
C GLU A 224 46.71 -4.06 -41.30
N SER A 225 47.82 -4.23 -40.56
CA SER A 225 47.97 -3.80 -39.18
C SER A 225 48.09 -2.30 -39.04
N GLY A 226 47.49 -1.71 -38.00
CA GLY A 226 47.56 -0.28 -37.68
C GLY A 226 46.58 0.61 -38.42
N ALA A 227 45.63 0.04 -39.18
CA ALA A 227 44.53 0.83 -39.76
C ALA A 227 43.54 1.25 -38.66
N GLU A 228 43.19 2.55 -38.63
CA GLU A 228 42.22 3.11 -37.69
C GLU A 228 40.86 3.22 -38.38
N PHE A 229 39.81 2.87 -37.64
CA PHE A 229 38.41 2.94 -38.08
C PHE A 229 37.61 3.76 -37.10
N GLN A 230 36.63 4.51 -37.60
CA GLN A 230 35.66 5.23 -36.79
C GLN A 230 34.24 4.72 -37.10
N VAL A 231 33.43 4.55 -36.08
CA VAL A 231 32.03 4.15 -36.19
C VAL A 231 31.17 5.33 -35.80
N PHE A 232 30.20 5.68 -36.63
CA PHE A 232 29.27 6.75 -36.38
C PHE A 232 27.86 6.20 -36.41
N LEU A 233 27.00 6.72 -35.50
CA LEU A 233 25.55 6.59 -35.62
C LEU A 233 25.07 7.51 -36.75
N LYS A 234 24.13 7.03 -37.55
CA LYS A 234 23.55 7.77 -38.66
C LYS A 234 22.11 8.19 -38.33
#